data_c0f84687b8fa7f2f03069822253a5aa6
#
_entry.id   c0f84687b8fa7f2f03069822253a5aa6
#
_cell.length_a   1.000
_cell.length_b   1.000
_cell.length_c   1.000
_cell.angle_alpha   90.00
_cell.angle_beta   90.00
_cell.angle_gamma   90.00
#
_symmetry.space_group_name_H-M   'P 1'
#
loop_
_entity.id
_entity.type
_entity.pdbx_description
1 polymer ?
#
loop_
_entity_poly.entity_id
_entity_poly.type
_entity_poly.pdbx_seq_one_letter_code
_entity_poly.pdbx_strand_id
1 'polypeptide(L)'
;MSPQHGEGFYWGVGPVLYYPSPWNSALGVDKWGSGPSAAFIQKDESPWVFGAVANNIWSFGGPGGTNQLFLNPFVHYNFADGWSVGSSPEITTNWIASGGKWTVPVGPDFGKAFQLGGQAMKLDFSAYYNAIRPKAGNDTWLLQVKLTFQFPD
;
A
#
# COMPACT_ATOMS: atom_id res chain seq x y z
N MET A 1 -14.02 -12.10 6.00
CA MET A 1 -14.06 -12.75 7.32
C MET A 1 -12.82 -12.30 8.06
N SER A 2 -12.96 -11.77 9.25
CA SER A 2 -11.86 -11.37 10.12
C SER A 2 -12.17 -11.91 11.51
N PRO A 3 -11.42 -12.86 12.03
CA PRO A 3 -11.58 -13.26 13.43
C PRO A 3 -10.88 -12.22 14.30
N GLN A 4 -11.63 -11.70 15.27
CA GLN A 4 -11.05 -10.96 16.38
C GLN A 4 -10.58 -11.99 17.42
N HIS A 5 -9.29 -12.23 17.49
CA HIS A 5 -8.70 -12.96 18.60
C HIS A 5 -7.58 -12.09 19.18
N GLY A 6 -7.68 -11.87 20.48
CA GLY A 6 -6.74 -11.09 21.27
C GLY A 6 -5.31 -11.59 21.08
N GLU A 7 -4.37 -10.69 21.16
CA GLU A 7 -2.92 -10.76 21.03
C GLU A 7 -2.38 -10.02 19.78
N GLY A 8 -3.01 -8.91 19.40
CA GLY A 8 -2.37 -7.97 18.45
C GLY A 8 -2.20 -8.47 17.01
N PHE A 9 -2.70 -9.66 16.67
CA PHE A 9 -2.66 -10.20 15.31
C PHE A 9 -4.04 -10.12 14.65
N TYR A 10 -4.12 -9.38 13.56
CA TYR A 10 -5.35 -9.21 12.79
C TYR A 10 -5.10 -9.66 11.36
N TRP A 11 -6.07 -10.36 10.79
CA TRP A 11 -6.02 -10.74 9.39
C TRP A 11 -7.40 -10.70 8.75
N GLY A 12 -7.42 -10.58 7.46
CA GLY A 12 -8.66 -10.59 6.69
C GLY A 12 -8.41 -11.07 5.27
N VAL A 13 -9.43 -11.69 4.70
CA VAL A 13 -9.49 -12.07 3.30
C VAL A 13 -10.83 -11.66 2.71
N GLY A 14 -10.84 -11.24 1.47
CA GLY A 14 -12.06 -10.83 0.79
C GLY A 14 -11.84 -10.57 -0.69
N PRO A 15 -12.91 -10.33 -1.45
CA PRO A 15 -12.80 -9.87 -2.81
C PRO A 15 -12.42 -8.38 -2.87
N VAL A 16 -11.63 -8.01 -3.86
CA VAL A 16 -11.44 -6.62 -4.27
C VAL A 16 -12.17 -6.40 -5.60
N LEU A 17 -12.87 -5.28 -5.71
CA LEU A 17 -13.55 -4.85 -6.92
C LEU A 17 -12.92 -3.55 -7.41
N TYR A 18 -12.63 -3.51 -8.67
CA TYR A 18 -12.14 -2.33 -9.37
C TYR A 18 -13.18 -1.85 -10.37
N TYR A 19 -13.54 -0.58 -10.34
CA TYR A 19 -14.44 -0.02 -11.32
C TYR A 19 -13.74 1.08 -12.15
N PRO A 20 -14.06 1.22 -13.44
CA PRO A 20 -13.49 2.26 -14.27
C PRO A 20 -13.93 3.64 -13.76
N SER A 21 -12.97 4.52 -13.50
CA SER A 21 -13.25 5.90 -13.13
C SER A 21 -12.79 6.83 -14.26
N PRO A 22 -13.69 7.62 -14.86
CA PRO A 22 -13.35 8.53 -15.94
C PRO A 22 -12.43 9.69 -15.50
N TRP A 23 -12.25 9.88 -14.20
CA TRP A 23 -11.45 10.95 -13.63
C TRP A 23 -9.95 10.64 -13.52
N ASN A 24 -9.51 9.42 -13.82
CA ASN A 24 -8.12 9.04 -13.63
C ASN A 24 -7.59 8.09 -14.70
N SER A 25 -7.49 8.58 -15.93
CA SER A 25 -6.86 7.87 -17.05
C SER A 25 -5.37 7.55 -16.81
N ALA A 26 -4.72 8.26 -15.87
CA ALA A 26 -3.32 8.02 -15.52
C ALA A 26 -3.12 6.71 -14.73
N LEU A 27 -4.16 6.16 -14.10
CA LEU A 27 -4.12 4.85 -13.44
C LEU A 27 -4.46 3.68 -14.37
N GLY A 28 -4.73 3.95 -15.63
CA GLY A 28 -4.69 2.98 -16.73
C GLY A 28 -5.74 1.86 -16.71
N VAL A 29 -6.82 1.97 -15.93
CA VAL A 29 -7.83 0.91 -15.85
C VAL A 29 -9.20 1.44 -16.28
N ASP A 30 -9.42 1.54 -17.60
CA ASP A 30 -10.74 1.82 -18.19
C ASP A 30 -11.70 0.61 -18.13
N LYS A 31 -11.47 -0.33 -17.21
CA LYS A 31 -12.14 -1.62 -17.18
C LYS A 31 -12.52 -2.03 -15.77
N TRP A 32 -13.60 -2.79 -15.68
CA TRP A 32 -13.93 -3.52 -14.48
C TRP A 32 -12.87 -4.57 -14.18
N GLY A 33 -12.55 -4.75 -12.90
CA GLY A 33 -11.67 -5.80 -12.46
C GLY A 33 -12.11 -6.34 -11.10
N SER A 34 -11.75 -7.57 -10.83
CA SER A 34 -11.92 -8.15 -9.51
C SER A 34 -10.83 -9.17 -9.22
N GLY A 35 -10.71 -9.53 -7.95
CA GLY A 35 -9.78 -10.57 -7.54
C GLY A 35 -9.79 -10.77 -6.04
N PRO A 36 -9.01 -11.72 -5.53
CA PRO A 36 -8.83 -11.94 -4.11
C PRO A 36 -7.94 -10.87 -3.50
N SER A 37 -8.21 -10.55 -2.24
CA SER A 37 -7.35 -9.73 -1.39
C SER A 37 -7.17 -10.43 -0.05
N ALA A 38 -5.97 -10.32 0.50
CA ALA A 38 -5.63 -10.77 1.84
C ALA A 38 -4.79 -9.69 2.54
N ALA A 39 -4.99 -9.55 3.83
CA ALA A 39 -4.21 -8.64 4.64
C ALA A 39 -3.95 -9.28 6.02
N PHE A 40 -2.80 -8.96 6.59
CA PHE A 40 -2.54 -9.21 8.00
C PHE A 40 -1.75 -8.05 8.61
N ILE A 41 -1.96 -7.82 9.89
CA ILE A 41 -1.21 -6.85 10.68
C ILE A 41 -0.95 -7.42 12.07
N GLN A 42 0.28 -7.30 12.52
CA GLN A 42 0.69 -7.53 13.90
C GLN A 42 0.86 -6.16 14.57
N LYS A 43 0.08 -5.93 15.61
CA LYS A 43 0.14 -4.74 16.46
C LYS A 43 -0.18 -5.15 17.89
N ASP A 44 0.83 -5.33 18.69
CA ASP A 44 0.75 -5.61 20.12
C ASP A 44 1.22 -4.37 20.94
N GLU A 45 1.55 -4.57 22.21
CA GLU A 45 2.12 -3.52 23.06
C GLU A 45 3.58 -3.15 22.69
N SER A 46 4.17 -3.89 21.76
CA SER A 46 5.51 -3.62 21.22
C SER A 46 5.52 -2.34 20.38
N PRO A 47 6.63 -1.61 20.34
CA PRO A 47 6.78 -0.46 19.44
C PRO A 47 6.79 -0.85 17.95
N TRP A 48 6.91 -2.14 17.65
CA TRP A 48 6.88 -2.67 16.29
C TRP A 48 5.46 -2.90 15.79
N VAL A 49 5.21 -2.44 14.57
CA VAL A 49 4.01 -2.75 13.80
C VAL A 49 4.43 -3.28 12.45
N PHE A 50 3.99 -4.46 12.08
CA PHE A 50 4.30 -5.03 10.77
C PHE A 50 3.13 -5.81 10.20
N GLY A 51 3.13 -5.96 8.90
CA GLY A 51 2.07 -6.67 8.21
C GLY A 51 2.29 -6.69 6.71
N ALA A 52 1.29 -7.16 6.01
CA ALA A 52 1.25 -7.11 4.55
C ALA A 52 -0.19 -7.07 4.05
N VAL A 53 -0.35 -6.40 2.91
CA VAL A 53 -1.56 -6.45 2.09
C VAL A 53 -1.18 -7.01 0.74
N ALA A 54 -1.94 -7.97 0.24
CA ALA A 54 -1.78 -8.52 -1.09
C ALA A 54 -3.12 -8.62 -1.79
N ASN A 55 -3.16 -8.26 -3.06
CA ASN A 55 -4.30 -8.54 -3.92
C ASN A 55 -3.84 -8.85 -5.33
N ASN A 56 -4.65 -9.60 -6.07
CA ASN A 56 -4.45 -9.80 -7.49
C ASN A 56 -5.73 -9.46 -8.22
N ILE A 57 -5.64 -8.61 -9.22
CA ILE A 57 -6.78 -8.09 -9.96
C ILE A 57 -6.72 -8.59 -11.40
N TRP A 58 -7.80 -9.22 -11.86
CA TRP A 58 -8.05 -9.54 -13.25
C TRP A 58 -9.08 -8.56 -13.81
N SER A 59 -8.75 -7.90 -14.91
CA SER A 59 -9.74 -7.10 -15.62
C SER A 59 -10.60 -7.97 -16.53
N PHE A 60 -11.85 -7.61 -16.69
CA PHE A 60 -12.79 -8.21 -17.60
C PHE A 60 -13.51 -7.12 -18.43
N GLY A 61 -13.87 -7.51 -19.67
CA GLY A 61 -14.49 -6.61 -20.63
C GLY A 61 -13.47 -5.84 -21.49
N GLY A 62 -13.57 -6.02 -22.80
CA GLY A 62 -12.76 -5.33 -23.83
C GLY A 62 -11.39 -5.95 -24.12
N PRO A 63 -10.75 -5.56 -25.22
CA PRO A 63 -9.42 -6.04 -25.62
C PRO A 63 -8.34 -5.58 -24.66
N GLY A 64 -7.32 -6.41 -24.44
CA GLY A 64 -6.18 -6.11 -23.55
C GLY A 64 -6.53 -6.25 -22.07
N GLY A 65 -6.65 -7.51 -21.58
CA GLY A 65 -6.87 -7.79 -20.16
C GLY A 65 -5.74 -7.27 -19.28
N THR A 66 -6.03 -7.08 -17.98
CA THR A 66 -5.02 -6.82 -16.94
C THR A 66 -5.02 -8.01 -15.98
N ASN A 67 -3.84 -8.45 -15.60
CA ASN A 67 -3.64 -9.39 -14.51
C ASN A 67 -2.49 -8.83 -13.68
N GLN A 68 -2.83 -8.16 -12.59
CA GLN A 68 -1.89 -7.40 -11.80
C GLN A 68 -1.91 -7.84 -10.35
N LEU A 69 -0.74 -8.18 -9.84
CA LEU A 69 -0.51 -8.38 -8.41
C LEU A 69 -0.06 -7.05 -7.78
N PHE A 70 -0.63 -6.75 -6.64
CA PHE A 70 -0.17 -5.74 -5.71
C PHE A 70 0.22 -6.43 -4.40
N LEU A 71 1.39 -6.08 -3.87
CA LEU A 71 1.89 -6.56 -2.60
C LEU A 71 2.53 -5.40 -1.85
N ASN A 72 2.02 -5.10 -0.66
CA ASN A 72 2.53 -4.07 0.21
C ASN A 72 2.90 -4.67 1.58
N PRO A 73 4.11 -5.20 1.75
CA PRO A 73 4.64 -5.52 3.06
C PRO A 73 5.04 -4.22 3.76
N PHE A 74 4.82 -4.14 5.07
CA PHE A 74 5.23 -2.98 5.85
C PHE A 74 5.78 -3.38 7.21
N VAL A 75 6.73 -2.59 7.68
CA VAL A 75 7.28 -2.68 9.02
C VAL A 75 7.59 -1.27 9.53
N HIS A 76 7.09 -0.95 10.72
CA HIS A 76 7.32 0.34 11.35
C HIS A 76 7.71 0.17 12.81
N TYR A 77 8.62 1.00 13.27
CA TYR A 77 8.99 1.16 14.67
C TYR A 77 8.48 2.51 15.17
N ASN A 78 7.70 2.50 16.25
CA ASN A 78 7.13 3.69 16.85
C ASN A 78 7.90 4.08 18.11
N PHE A 79 8.41 5.29 18.14
CA PHE A 79 9.09 5.86 19.30
C PHE A 79 8.09 6.49 20.26
N ALA A 80 8.45 6.55 21.57
CA ALA A 80 7.58 7.06 22.62
C ALA A 80 7.17 8.53 22.44
N ASP A 81 7.93 9.32 21.71
CA ASP A 81 7.72 10.75 21.46
C ASP A 81 6.89 11.02 20.18
N GLY A 82 6.26 10.00 19.62
CA GLY A 82 5.39 10.08 18.44
C GLY A 82 6.13 10.06 17.09
N TRP A 83 7.44 9.84 17.07
CA TRP A 83 8.15 9.53 15.83
C TRP A 83 7.92 8.07 15.41
N SER A 84 7.98 7.83 14.11
CA SER A 84 8.01 6.47 13.57
C SER A 84 8.99 6.39 12.40
N VAL A 85 9.61 5.23 12.26
CA VAL A 85 10.46 4.91 11.12
C VAL A 85 10.11 3.53 10.62
N GLY A 86 10.13 3.33 9.31
CA GLY A 86 9.77 2.04 8.73
C GLY A 86 9.99 1.98 7.25
N SER A 87 9.32 1.03 6.63
CA SER A 87 9.26 0.85 5.19
C SER A 87 7.95 0.15 4.82
N SER A 88 7.30 0.63 3.77
CA SER A 88 6.06 0.08 3.24
C SER A 88 6.05 0.10 1.71
N PRO A 89 6.95 -0.67 1.05
CA PRO A 89 7.06 -0.68 -0.39
C PRO A 89 5.80 -1.22 -1.07
N GLU A 90 5.36 -0.55 -2.13
CA GLU A 90 4.26 -1.00 -2.98
C GLU A 90 4.80 -1.78 -4.18
N ILE A 91 4.94 -3.08 -4.02
CA ILE A 91 5.43 -3.98 -5.06
C ILE A 91 4.30 -4.31 -6.01
N THR A 92 4.51 -4.11 -7.30
CA THR A 92 3.53 -4.45 -8.32
C THR A 92 4.12 -5.32 -9.42
N THR A 93 3.29 -6.18 -10.00
CA THR A 93 3.65 -6.89 -11.23
C THR A 93 2.45 -7.07 -12.12
N ASN A 94 2.66 -6.96 -13.43
CA ASN A 94 1.66 -7.30 -14.44
C ASN A 94 2.04 -8.62 -15.12
N TRP A 95 1.27 -9.67 -14.85
CA TRP A 95 1.57 -11.03 -15.32
C TRP A 95 1.50 -11.19 -16.84
N ILE A 96 0.74 -10.35 -17.53
CA ILE A 96 0.55 -10.43 -18.99
C ILE A 96 1.45 -9.47 -19.78
N ALA A 97 2.26 -8.65 -19.10
CA ALA A 97 3.22 -7.78 -19.79
C ALA A 97 4.33 -8.60 -20.45
N SER A 98 4.69 -8.24 -21.67
CA SER A 98 5.70 -8.93 -22.48
C SER A 98 7.15 -8.52 -22.19
N GLY A 99 7.38 -7.68 -21.19
CA GLY A 99 8.69 -7.17 -20.76
C GLY A 99 8.71 -6.92 -19.27
N GLY A 100 9.74 -6.32 -18.72
CA GLY A 100 9.89 -6.07 -17.28
C GLY A 100 8.56 -5.90 -16.55
N LYS A 101 8.18 -6.94 -15.79
CA LYS A 101 6.84 -7.07 -15.23
C LYS A 101 6.73 -6.45 -13.85
N TRP A 102 7.85 -6.40 -13.14
CA TRP A 102 7.92 -6.04 -11.74
C TRP A 102 8.32 -4.59 -11.54
N THR A 103 7.65 -3.95 -10.58
CA THR A 103 8.11 -2.70 -9.96
C THR A 103 8.32 -3.00 -8.48
N VAL A 104 9.56 -2.81 -8.02
CA VAL A 104 9.95 -3.06 -6.63
C VAL A 104 10.61 -1.80 -6.09
N PRO A 105 9.86 -0.93 -5.42
CA PRO A 105 10.43 0.21 -4.71
C PRO A 105 11.11 -0.25 -3.42
N VAL A 106 12.20 0.41 -3.06
CA VAL A 106 12.91 0.20 -1.80
C VAL A 106 13.19 1.56 -1.19
N GLY A 107 12.86 1.75 0.07
CA GLY A 107 13.07 3.02 0.74
C GLY A 107 12.47 3.10 2.14
N PRO A 108 12.83 4.13 2.89
CA PRO A 108 12.30 4.37 4.23
C PRO A 108 11.03 5.23 4.21
N ASP A 109 10.26 5.05 5.28
CA ASP A 109 9.17 5.93 5.72
C ASP A 109 9.54 6.57 7.05
N PHE A 110 9.28 7.86 7.19
CA PHE A 110 9.42 8.61 8.44
C PHE A 110 8.10 9.26 8.78
N GLY A 111 7.65 9.09 10.00
CA GLY A 111 6.39 9.67 10.47
C GLY A 111 6.56 10.45 11.78
N LYS A 112 5.73 11.48 11.95
CA LYS A 112 5.60 12.22 13.21
C LYS A 112 4.13 12.40 13.53
N ALA A 113 3.70 11.86 14.66
CA ALA A 113 2.42 12.16 15.26
C ALA A 113 2.56 13.40 16.17
N PHE A 114 1.62 14.31 16.09
CA PHE A 114 1.57 15.54 16.89
C PHE A 114 0.14 16.01 17.06
N GLN A 115 -0.08 16.95 17.98
CA GLN A 115 -1.37 17.60 18.15
C GLN A 115 -1.25 19.10 17.84
N LEU A 116 -2.19 19.62 17.08
CA LEU A 116 -2.31 21.04 16.77
C LEU A 116 -3.73 21.51 17.11
N GLY A 117 -3.87 22.43 18.08
CA GLY A 117 -5.17 22.95 18.49
C GLY A 117 -6.15 21.89 19.01
N GLY A 118 -5.64 20.79 19.61
CA GLY A 118 -6.45 19.66 20.06
C GLY A 118 -6.75 18.61 18.99
N GLN A 119 -6.42 18.87 17.72
CA GLN A 119 -6.55 17.92 16.63
C GLN A 119 -5.31 17.05 16.55
N ALA A 120 -5.49 15.73 16.66
CA ALA A 120 -4.41 14.76 16.46
C ALA A 120 -4.13 14.59 14.95
N MET A 121 -2.86 14.69 14.60
CA MET A 121 -2.38 14.65 13.21
C MET A 121 -1.14 13.77 13.10
N LYS A 122 -0.93 13.19 11.93
CA LYS A 122 0.29 12.47 11.59
C LYS A 122 0.82 12.97 10.25
N LEU A 123 2.08 13.35 10.20
CA LEU A 123 2.80 13.68 8.97
C LEU A 123 3.75 12.52 8.67
N ASP A 124 3.62 11.95 7.49
CA ASP A 124 4.49 10.89 6.97
C ASP A 124 5.24 11.40 5.74
N PHE A 125 6.51 11.11 5.69
CA PHE A 125 7.39 11.34 4.54
C PHE A 125 8.00 10.02 4.11
N SER A 126 7.91 9.71 2.82
CA SER A 126 8.43 8.48 2.24
C SER A 126 9.31 8.78 1.04
N ALA A 127 10.42 8.06 0.92
CA ALA A 127 11.33 8.16 -0.20
C ALA A 127 11.71 6.76 -0.69
N TYR A 128 11.23 6.41 -1.88
CA TYR A 128 11.47 5.10 -2.47
C TYR A 128 12.25 5.21 -3.78
N TYR A 129 13.18 4.29 -3.94
CA TYR A 129 13.90 4.06 -5.18
C TYR A 129 13.38 2.80 -5.85
N ASN A 130 12.97 2.89 -7.11
CA ASN A 130 12.51 1.74 -7.89
C ASN A 130 13.71 0.88 -8.32
N ALA A 131 14.10 -0.07 -7.45
CA ALA A 131 15.23 -0.96 -7.68
C ALA A 131 15.00 -1.91 -8.86
N ILE A 132 13.77 -2.35 -9.05
CA ILE A 132 13.34 -3.12 -10.21
C ILE A 132 12.16 -2.39 -10.84
N ARG A 133 12.23 -2.15 -12.15
CA ARG A 133 11.20 -1.43 -12.91
C ARG A 133 11.14 -1.90 -14.36
N PRO A 134 10.01 -1.77 -15.03
CA PRO A 134 9.91 -1.92 -16.48
C PRO A 134 10.81 -0.91 -17.20
N LYS A 135 11.34 -1.27 -18.34
CA LYS A 135 12.30 -0.44 -19.10
C LYS A 135 11.72 0.86 -19.68
N ALA A 136 10.40 0.99 -19.73
CA ALA A 136 9.73 2.15 -20.31
C ALA A 136 8.87 2.88 -19.27
N GLY A 137 9.19 4.16 -19.04
CA GLY A 137 8.25 5.14 -18.52
C GLY A 137 8.04 5.22 -17.01
N ASN A 138 8.80 4.50 -16.19
CA ASN A 138 8.65 4.59 -14.74
C ASN A 138 9.74 5.46 -14.10
N ASP A 139 9.31 6.31 -13.18
CA ASP A 139 10.19 7.16 -12.40
C ASP A 139 11.15 6.32 -11.55
N THR A 140 12.36 6.85 -11.38
CA THR A 140 13.41 6.19 -10.59
C THR A 140 13.19 6.38 -9.11
N TRP A 141 12.66 7.54 -8.72
CA TRP A 141 12.39 7.92 -7.35
C TRP A 141 10.91 8.23 -7.16
N LEU A 142 10.37 7.81 -6.02
CA LEU A 142 9.04 8.16 -5.55
C LEU A 142 9.20 8.88 -4.21
N LEU A 143 8.82 10.15 -4.18
CA LEU A 143 8.75 10.94 -2.96
C LEU A 143 7.28 11.17 -2.61
N GLN A 144 6.90 10.88 -1.39
CA GLN A 144 5.52 11.03 -0.93
C GLN A 144 5.50 11.77 0.42
N VAL A 145 4.58 12.72 0.53
CA VAL A 145 4.24 13.39 1.78
C VAL A 145 2.76 13.16 2.04
N LYS A 146 2.42 12.63 3.21
CA LYS A 146 1.05 12.33 3.61
C LYS A 146 0.74 12.99 4.95
N LEU A 147 -0.33 13.76 4.99
CA LEU A 147 -0.88 14.34 6.22
C LEU A 147 -2.19 13.62 6.56
N THR A 148 -2.24 13.03 7.74
CA THR A 148 -3.42 12.30 8.23
C THR A 148 -4.01 13.03 9.43
N PHE A 149 -5.31 13.31 9.38
CA PHE A 149 -6.08 13.83 10.51
C PHE A 149 -6.75 12.66 11.22
N GLN A 150 -6.61 12.60 12.55
CA GLN A 150 -7.23 11.58 13.39
C GLN A 150 -8.38 12.24 14.15
N PHE A 151 -9.59 11.79 13.88
CA PHE A 151 -10.77 12.24 14.62
C PHE A 151 -11.04 11.25 15.73
N PRO A 152 -11.21 11.71 17.00
CA PRO A 152 -11.65 10.82 18.06
C PRO A 152 -13.10 10.37 17.77
N ASP A 153 -13.38 9.11 18.06
CA ASP A 153 -14.74 8.53 18.04
C ASP A 153 -15.57 9.05 19.20
#